data_9101f8ed10b3391f55fc9f0cee29fafb
#
_entry.id   9101f8ed10b3391f55fc9f0cee29fafb
#
_cell.length_a   1.000
_cell.length_b   1.000
_cell.length_c   1.000
_cell.angle_alpha   90.00
_cell.angle_beta   90.00
_cell.angle_gamma   90.00
#
_symmetry.space_group_name_H-M   'P 1'
#
loop_
_entity.id
_entity.type
_entity.pdbx_description
1 polymer ?
#
loop_
_entity_poly.entity_id
_entity_poly.type
_entity_poly.pdbx_seq_one_letter_code
_entity_poly.pdbx_strand_id
1 'polypeptide(L)'
;GFMIRHITKDGFLYVERVGGTDTAIARGRRVRFLGSQGEVMGVTGNTAIHLREPGEKEPKIWEIYVDVGASSDKEVAELGLRVGHVGVYCDGPMLMNENKLVCRALDNRLSGFILSEIARKLCKLKKPVAWNVVLVNAVQEEVGCIGAGMITHRLRPDAAICIDVTHATDSPGLDKGKFGDIRLGGGPAVIHGTANHPNLVARLEIVADKNK
;
A
#
# COMPACT_ATOMS: atom_id res chain seq x y z
N GLY A 1 4.18 -1.92 -5.49
CA GLY A 1 4.90 -1.22 -6.57
C GLY A 1 6.00 -2.05 -7.21
N PHE A 2 6.62 -1.51 -8.25
CA PHE A 2 7.68 -2.17 -9.01
C PHE A 2 8.89 -1.26 -9.13
N MET A 3 10.07 -1.87 -9.31
CA MET A 3 11.29 -1.18 -9.67
C MET A 3 11.91 -1.88 -10.89
N ILE A 4 12.38 -1.15 -11.88
CA ILE A 4 13.07 -1.72 -13.03
C ILE A 4 14.38 -2.33 -12.54
N ARG A 5 14.53 -3.64 -12.73
CA ARG A 5 15.71 -4.41 -12.35
C ARG A 5 16.66 -4.66 -13.52
N HIS A 6 16.09 -4.86 -14.70
CA HIS A 6 16.86 -5.18 -15.90
C HIS A 6 16.11 -4.69 -17.15
N ILE A 7 16.85 -4.25 -18.15
CA ILE A 7 16.35 -3.86 -19.46
C ILE A 7 16.98 -4.78 -20.50
N THR A 8 16.14 -5.44 -21.31
CA THR A 8 16.64 -6.34 -22.36
C THR A 8 17.07 -5.56 -23.59
N LYS A 9 17.86 -6.20 -24.44
CA LYS A 9 18.27 -5.63 -25.73
C LYS A 9 17.08 -5.36 -26.66
N ASP A 10 15.99 -6.09 -26.50
CA ASP A 10 14.75 -5.98 -27.28
C ASP A 10 13.74 -5.00 -26.65
N GLY A 11 14.13 -4.23 -25.64
CA GLY A 11 13.31 -3.15 -25.05
C GLY A 11 12.33 -3.56 -23.95
N PHE A 12 12.35 -4.82 -23.49
CA PHE A 12 11.52 -5.24 -22.37
C PHE A 12 12.15 -4.90 -21.01
N LEU A 13 11.30 -4.61 -20.02
CA LEU A 13 11.74 -4.34 -18.66
C LEU A 13 11.41 -5.53 -17.76
N TYR A 14 12.40 -6.07 -17.07
CA TYR A 14 12.16 -6.95 -15.93
C TYR A 14 12.14 -6.15 -14.65
N VAL A 15 11.21 -6.49 -13.76
CA VAL A 15 10.94 -5.71 -12.56
C VAL A 15 11.21 -6.51 -11.29
N GLU A 16 11.49 -5.80 -10.22
CA GLU A 16 11.47 -6.29 -8.86
C GLU A 16 10.29 -5.65 -8.11
N ARG A 17 9.71 -6.35 -7.15
CA ARG A 17 8.63 -5.79 -6.33
C ARG A 17 9.17 -4.84 -5.28
N VAL A 18 8.39 -3.80 -4.99
CA VAL A 18 8.60 -2.91 -3.86
C VAL A 18 7.45 -3.18 -2.89
N GLY A 19 7.76 -3.75 -1.72
CA GLY A 19 6.76 -4.25 -0.77
C GLY A 19 6.06 -5.53 -1.23
N GLY A 20 4.89 -5.80 -0.66
CA GLY A 20 4.09 -7.00 -0.91
C GLY A 20 3.25 -6.92 -2.18
N THR A 21 3.81 -7.20 -3.35
CA THR A 21 3.05 -7.25 -4.61
C THR A 21 2.68 -8.70 -4.95
N ASP A 22 1.38 -8.96 -5.12
CA ASP A 22 0.87 -10.24 -5.59
C ASP A 22 1.19 -10.42 -7.08
N THR A 23 1.95 -11.47 -7.41
CA THR A 23 2.36 -11.78 -8.78
C THR A 23 1.25 -12.44 -9.60
N ALA A 24 0.27 -13.07 -8.96
CA ALA A 24 -0.85 -13.70 -9.65
C ALA A 24 -1.70 -12.68 -10.43
N ILE A 25 -1.88 -11.48 -9.88
CA ILE A 25 -2.66 -10.40 -10.50
C ILE A 25 -1.84 -9.52 -11.45
N ALA A 26 -0.55 -9.78 -11.62
CA ALA A 26 0.33 -8.92 -12.41
C ALA A 26 0.16 -9.05 -13.94
N ARG A 27 -0.54 -10.07 -14.41
CA ARG A 27 -0.67 -10.35 -15.86
C ARG A 27 -1.61 -9.38 -16.57
N GLY A 28 -1.17 -8.82 -17.70
CA GLY A 28 -1.99 -7.97 -18.55
C GLY A 28 -2.41 -6.63 -17.90
N ARG A 29 -1.71 -6.20 -16.88
CA ARG A 29 -2.03 -4.96 -16.17
C ARG A 29 -1.27 -3.79 -16.77
N ARG A 30 -1.94 -2.65 -16.88
CA ARG A 30 -1.28 -1.39 -17.22
C ARG A 30 -0.50 -0.88 -16.02
N VAL A 31 0.75 -0.50 -16.27
CA VAL A 31 1.65 0.11 -15.30
C VAL A 31 2.17 1.43 -15.83
N ARG A 32 2.58 2.31 -14.95
CA ARG A 32 3.30 3.52 -15.31
C ARG A 32 4.54 3.64 -14.46
N PHE A 33 5.63 3.98 -15.10
CA PHE A 33 6.92 4.26 -14.48
C PHE A 33 7.15 5.77 -14.40
N LEU A 34 7.79 6.21 -13.34
CA LEU A 34 8.27 7.57 -13.21
C LEU A 34 9.68 7.64 -13.82
N GLY A 35 9.73 8.00 -15.08
CA GLY A 35 10.96 8.22 -15.84
C GLY A 35 11.56 9.61 -15.60
N SER A 36 12.79 9.82 -16.09
CA SER A 36 13.49 11.11 -15.97
C SER A 36 12.84 12.25 -16.78
N GLN A 37 12.03 11.92 -17.77
CA GLN A 37 11.32 12.87 -18.63
C GLN A 37 9.80 12.89 -18.40
N GLY A 38 9.31 12.19 -17.37
CA GLY A 38 7.89 12.08 -17.06
C GLY A 38 7.42 10.64 -16.92
N GLU A 39 6.10 10.45 -16.94
CA GLU A 39 5.48 9.14 -16.80
C GLU A 39 5.56 8.36 -18.12
N VAL A 40 5.98 7.10 -18.05
CA VAL A 40 6.01 6.15 -19.17
C VAL A 40 5.05 5.00 -18.89
N MET A 41 4.15 4.77 -19.83
CA MET A 41 3.15 3.69 -19.73
C MET A 41 3.74 2.38 -20.23
N GLY A 42 3.32 1.26 -19.62
CA GLY A 42 3.63 -0.08 -20.07
C GLY A 42 2.55 -1.08 -19.71
N VAL A 43 2.71 -2.28 -20.23
CA VAL A 43 1.81 -3.40 -19.95
C VAL A 43 2.64 -4.58 -19.44
N THR A 44 2.21 -5.15 -18.32
CA THR A 44 2.85 -6.36 -17.77
C THR A 44 2.51 -7.58 -18.59
N GLY A 45 3.50 -8.42 -18.84
CA GLY A 45 3.35 -9.67 -19.55
C GLY A 45 4.12 -10.81 -18.88
N ASN A 46 3.82 -12.01 -19.32
CA ASN A 46 4.58 -13.22 -19.08
C ASN A 46 4.28 -14.21 -20.23
N THR A 47 4.78 -15.44 -20.15
CA THR A 47 4.50 -16.48 -21.15
C THR A 47 3.01 -16.59 -21.47
N ALA A 48 2.66 -16.51 -22.73
CA ALA A 48 1.28 -16.63 -23.21
C ALA A 48 0.66 -17.98 -22.82
N ILE A 49 -0.65 -17.98 -22.49
CA ILE A 49 -1.32 -19.18 -21.98
C ILE A 49 -1.18 -20.41 -22.90
N HIS A 50 -1.15 -20.21 -24.21
CA HIS A 50 -1.01 -21.28 -25.19
C HIS A 50 0.40 -21.85 -25.31
N LEU A 51 1.39 -21.20 -24.69
CA LEU A 51 2.81 -21.60 -24.68
C LEU A 51 3.26 -22.12 -23.31
N ARG A 52 2.34 -22.23 -22.34
CA ARG A 52 2.64 -22.71 -20.99
C ARG A 52 2.51 -24.22 -20.91
N GLU A 53 3.37 -24.80 -20.08
CA GLU A 53 3.24 -26.21 -19.71
C GLU A 53 2.01 -26.46 -18.83
N PRO A 54 1.33 -27.62 -18.97
CA PRO A 54 0.24 -28.00 -18.09
C PRO A 54 0.69 -28.00 -16.61
N GLY A 55 -0.07 -27.30 -15.76
CA GLY A 55 0.23 -27.21 -14.32
C GLY A 55 1.26 -26.13 -13.95
N GLU A 56 1.60 -25.22 -14.86
CA GLU A 56 2.44 -24.07 -14.54
C GLU A 56 1.84 -23.24 -13.38
N LYS A 57 2.65 -23.01 -12.36
CA LYS A 57 2.31 -22.24 -11.17
C LYS A 57 2.23 -20.73 -11.47
N GLU A 58 1.83 -19.96 -10.45
CA GLU A 58 1.89 -18.51 -10.51
C GLU A 58 3.29 -18.02 -10.89
N PRO A 59 3.39 -17.01 -11.77
CA PRO A 59 4.68 -16.48 -12.19
C PRO A 59 5.44 -15.90 -11.01
N LYS A 60 6.72 -16.15 -10.95
CA LYS A 60 7.60 -15.46 -10.04
C LYS A 60 7.86 -14.04 -10.54
N ILE A 61 8.21 -13.12 -9.66
CA ILE A 61 8.40 -11.72 -10.05
C ILE A 61 9.41 -11.53 -11.18
N TRP A 62 10.44 -12.35 -11.23
CA TRP A 62 11.48 -12.29 -12.27
C TRP A 62 11.06 -12.89 -13.62
N GLU A 63 9.89 -13.49 -13.71
CA GLU A 63 9.26 -14.00 -14.95
C GLU A 63 8.29 -12.98 -15.54
N ILE A 64 7.99 -11.92 -14.81
CA ILE A 64 7.14 -10.82 -15.25
C ILE A 64 8.01 -9.78 -15.95
N TYR A 65 7.66 -9.50 -17.19
CA TYR A 65 8.24 -8.39 -17.93
C TYR A 65 7.22 -7.28 -18.15
N VAL A 66 7.69 -6.11 -18.50
CA VAL A 66 6.84 -4.99 -18.91
C VAL A 66 7.26 -4.57 -20.31
N ASP A 67 6.28 -4.48 -21.18
CA ASP A 67 6.39 -3.89 -22.50
C ASP A 67 6.03 -2.41 -22.41
N VAL A 68 6.93 -1.54 -22.84
CA VAL A 68 6.76 -0.08 -22.89
C VAL A 68 6.69 0.42 -24.34
N GLY A 69 6.55 -0.48 -25.32
CA GLY A 69 6.49 -0.19 -26.74
C GLY A 69 7.84 0.14 -27.39
N ALA A 70 8.94 -0.13 -26.68
CA ALA A 70 10.29 0.04 -27.20
C ALA A 70 10.78 -1.25 -27.85
N SER A 71 11.58 -1.12 -28.92
CA SER A 71 12.18 -2.24 -29.67
C SER A 71 13.67 -2.44 -29.34
N SER A 72 14.22 -1.62 -28.44
CA SER A 72 15.62 -1.71 -28.02
C SER A 72 15.85 -1.05 -26.65
N ASP A 73 16.96 -1.40 -25.99
CA ASP A 73 17.43 -0.75 -24.77
C ASP A 73 17.71 0.76 -24.98
N LYS A 74 18.10 1.16 -26.19
CA LYS A 74 18.30 2.57 -26.54
C LYS A 74 16.99 3.34 -26.57
N GLU A 75 15.95 2.80 -27.20
CA GLU A 75 14.62 3.41 -27.18
C GLU A 75 14.05 3.51 -25.76
N VAL A 76 14.29 2.52 -24.90
CA VAL A 76 13.92 2.60 -23.47
C VAL A 76 14.63 3.77 -22.80
N ALA A 77 15.92 3.99 -23.08
CA ALA A 77 16.66 5.13 -22.56
C ALA A 77 16.15 6.47 -23.10
N GLU A 78 15.76 6.54 -24.38
CA GLU A 78 15.12 7.71 -24.99
C GLU A 78 13.77 8.05 -24.37
N LEU A 79 12.99 7.03 -23.93
CA LEU A 79 11.79 7.22 -23.12
C LEU A 79 12.10 7.75 -21.70
N GLY A 80 13.36 7.91 -21.35
CA GLY A 80 13.79 8.40 -20.04
C GLY A 80 13.75 7.33 -18.95
N LEU A 81 13.73 6.04 -19.31
CA LEU A 81 13.74 4.93 -18.35
C LEU A 81 15.13 4.34 -18.15
N ARG A 82 15.40 3.90 -16.94
CA ARG A 82 16.62 3.18 -16.55
C ARG A 82 16.35 2.24 -15.40
N VAL A 83 17.28 1.35 -15.13
CA VAL A 83 17.28 0.50 -13.94
C VAL A 83 17.18 1.39 -12.68
N GLY A 84 16.35 0.98 -11.72
CA GLY A 84 16.06 1.70 -10.49
C GLY A 84 14.85 2.65 -10.57
N HIS A 85 14.31 2.96 -11.76
CA HIS A 85 13.07 3.71 -11.84
C HIS A 85 11.89 2.88 -11.33
N VAL A 86 10.97 3.55 -10.62
CA VAL A 86 9.83 2.92 -9.97
C VAL A 86 8.56 3.07 -10.79
N GLY A 87 7.68 2.10 -10.64
CA GLY A 87 6.38 2.09 -11.31
C GLY A 87 5.29 1.51 -10.43
N VAL A 88 4.06 1.78 -10.85
CA VAL A 88 2.84 1.32 -10.17
C VAL A 88 1.78 0.92 -11.17
N TYR A 89 0.79 0.12 -10.75
CA TYR A 89 -0.41 -0.08 -11.54
C TYR A 89 -1.14 1.24 -11.81
N CYS A 90 -1.82 1.34 -12.95
CA CYS A 90 -2.51 2.56 -13.37
C CYS A 90 -3.87 2.79 -12.69
N ASP A 91 -4.23 1.95 -11.73
CA ASP A 91 -5.52 2.04 -11.06
C ASP A 91 -5.58 3.31 -10.19
N GLY A 92 -6.40 4.26 -10.61
CA GLY A 92 -6.70 5.48 -9.87
C GLY A 92 -7.84 5.31 -8.88
N PRO A 93 -8.20 6.36 -8.14
CA PRO A 93 -9.35 6.34 -7.25
C PRO A 93 -10.65 6.20 -8.05
N MET A 94 -11.54 5.33 -7.58
CA MET A 94 -12.85 5.10 -8.16
C MET A 94 -13.89 4.96 -7.05
N LEU A 95 -15.02 5.61 -7.20
CA LEU A 95 -16.19 5.35 -6.36
C LEU A 95 -16.98 4.17 -6.96
N MET A 96 -17.23 3.17 -6.15
CA MET A 96 -18.05 2.02 -6.48
C MET A 96 -19.34 2.09 -5.68
N ASN A 97 -20.47 1.99 -6.38
CA ASN A 97 -21.81 2.08 -5.80
C ASN A 97 -21.96 3.29 -4.84
N GLU A 98 -21.46 4.46 -5.26
CA GLU A 98 -21.55 5.78 -4.62
C GLU A 98 -20.90 5.94 -3.24
N ASN A 99 -20.65 4.86 -2.52
CA ASN A 99 -20.19 4.91 -1.12
C ASN A 99 -18.94 4.08 -0.83
N LYS A 100 -18.34 3.44 -1.82
CA LYS A 100 -17.13 2.64 -1.64
C LYS A 100 -16.00 3.20 -2.50
N LEU A 101 -14.95 3.65 -1.85
CA LEU A 101 -13.74 4.09 -2.53
C LEU A 101 -12.83 2.89 -2.82
N VAL A 102 -12.50 2.71 -4.08
CA VAL A 102 -11.50 1.74 -4.53
C VAL A 102 -10.30 2.50 -5.05
N CYS A 103 -9.13 2.19 -4.53
CA CYS A 103 -7.89 2.81 -4.98
C CYS A 103 -6.70 1.93 -4.59
N ARG A 104 -5.65 1.96 -5.38
CA ARG A 104 -4.36 1.42 -4.94
C ARG A 104 -3.79 2.28 -3.81
N ALA A 105 -2.95 1.69 -2.97
CA ALA A 105 -2.24 2.37 -1.88
C ALA A 105 -3.17 3.05 -0.85
N LEU A 106 -4.39 2.54 -0.65
CA LEU A 106 -5.18 2.86 0.55
C LEU A 106 -4.47 2.37 1.81
N ASP A 107 -3.73 1.31 1.68
CA ASP A 107 -2.65 0.91 2.56
C ASP A 107 -1.37 1.71 2.18
N ASN A 108 -0.93 2.68 3.01
CA ASN A 108 -1.72 3.22 4.12
C ASN A 108 -1.92 4.75 3.96
N ARG A 109 -2.44 5.18 2.82
CA ARG A 109 -2.81 6.59 2.62
C ARG A 109 -4.05 7.01 3.41
N LEU A 110 -4.88 6.02 3.78
CA LEU A 110 -6.06 6.29 4.60
C LEU A 110 -5.67 6.85 5.97
N SER A 111 -4.69 6.25 6.63
CA SER A 111 -4.18 6.76 7.91
C SER A 111 -3.52 8.13 7.77
N GLY A 112 -2.84 8.41 6.67
CA GLY A 112 -2.31 9.74 6.37
C GLY A 112 -3.43 10.80 6.28
N PHE A 113 -4.56 10.46 5.66
CA PHE A 113 -5.75 11.31 5.65
C PHE A 113 -6.31 11.51 7.06
N ILE A 114 -6.45 10.44 7.85
CA ILE A 114 -6.93 10.51 9.25
C ILE A 114 -6.03 11.42 10.09
N LEU A 115 -4.71 11.31 9.97
CA LEU A 115 -3.76 12.19 10.67
C LEU A 115 -3.97 13.66 10.29
N SER A 116 -4.22 13.96 9.03
CA SER A 116 -4.48 15.33 8.58
C SER A 116 -5.80 15.89 9.15
N GLU A 117 -6.83 15.05 9.28
CA GLU A 117 -8.10 15.44 9.93
C GLU A 117 -7.94 15.63 11.44
N ILE A 118 -7.12 14.80 12.09
CA ILE A 118 -6.75 15.01 13.51
C ILE A 118 -6.05 16.36 13.68
N ALA A 119 -5.07 16.68 12.83
CA ALA A 119 -4.40 17.97 12.86
C ALA A 119 -5.39 19.14 12.74
N ARG A 120 -6.30 19.08 11.77
CA ARG A 120 -7.34 20.11 11.58
C ARG A 120 -8.26 20.26 12.80
N LYS A 121 -8.64 19.14 13.42
CA LYS A 121 -9.46 19.17 14.65
C LYS A 121 -8.69 19.79 15.80
N LEU A 122 -7.43 19.41 16.01
CA LEU A 122 -6.58 19.98 17.07
C LEU A 122 -6.41 21.48 16.91
N CYS A 123 -6.17 21.99 15.72
CA CYS A 123 -6.04 23.42 15.42
C CYS A 123 -7.33 24.23 15.66
N LYS A 124 -8.50 23.58 15.65
CA LYS A 124 -9.80 24.23 15.91
C LYS A 124 -10.21 24.21 17.38
N LEU A 125 -9.46 23.55 18.25
CA LEU A 125 -9.77 23.50 19.67
C LEU A 125 -9.62 24.88 20.31
N LYS A 126 -10.63 25.32 21.06
CA LYS A 126 -10.60 26.58 21.82
C LYS A 126 -9.68 26.53 23.05
N LYS A 127 -9.38 25.33 23.54
CA LYS A 127 -8.48 25.07 24.66
C LYS A 127 -7.40 24.11 24.24
N PRO A 128 -6.15 24.30 24.66
CA PRO A 128 -5.08 23.36 24.37
C PRO A 128 -5.37 21.99 25.02
N VAL A 129 -4.93 20.94 24.38
CA VAL A 129 -4.93 19.60 24.98
C VAL A 129 -3.81 19.50 26.02
N ALA A 130 -4.00 18.61 26.99
CA ALA A 130 -3.03 18.42 28.09
C ALA A 130 -1.77 17.64 27.68
N TRP A 131 -1.67 17.25 26.42
CA TRP A 131 -0.60 16.42 25.87
C TRP A 131 0.13 17.12 24.74
N ASN A 132 1.42 16.83 24.60
CA ASN A 132 2.14 17.13 23.38
C ASN A 132 1.78 16.06 22.34
N VAL A 133 0.95 16.42 21.37
CA VAL A 133 0.50 15.50 20.33
C VAL A 133 1.45 15.61 19.14
N VAL A 134 2.08 14.50 18.79
CA VAL A 134 2.96 14.39 17.62
C VAL A 134 2.29 13.49 16.59
N LEU A 135 2.03 14.02 15.42
CA LEU A 135 1.48 13.26 14.29
C LEU A 135 2.63 12.80 13.42
N VAL A 136 2.73 11.50 13.23
CA VAL A 136 3.84 10.86 12.52
C VAL A 136 3.33 10.13 11.29
N ASN A 137 3.82 10.49 10.12
CA ASN A 137 3.69 9.70 8.91
C ASN A 137 5.03 8.98 8.69
N ALA A 138 5.09 7.73 9.16
CA ALA A 138 6.31 6.94 9.14
C ALA A 138 6.63 6.43 7.72
N VAL A 139 7.91 6.39 7.38
CA VAL A 139 8.40 5.80 6.13
C VAL A 139 8.84 4.35 6.36
N GLN A 140 8.94 3.58 5.27
CA GLN A 140 9.48 2.21 5.29
C GLN A 140 8.74 1.25 6.23
N GLU A 141 7.42 1.40 6.31
CA GLU A 141 6.58 0.45 7.04
C GLU A 141 6.65 -0.93 6.38
N GLU A 142 6.40 -1.03 5.07
CA GLU A 142 6.34 -2.23 4.23
C GLU A 142 7.63 -3.06 4.18
N VAL A 143 8.72 -2.54 4.73
CA VAL A 143 10.03 -3.20 4.76
C VAL A 143 10.58 -3.36 6.18
N GLY A 144 9.69 -3.35 7.18
CA GLY A 144 10.02 -3.65 8.58
C GLY A 144 9.82 -2.52 9.57
N CYS A 145 8.86 -1.60 9.34
CA CYS A 145 8.48 -0.51 10.25
C CYS A 145 9.66 0.38 10.67
N ILE A 146 10.68 0.53 9.81
CA ILE A 146 11.96 1.17 10.14
C ILE A 146 11.76 2.61 10.61
N GLY A 147 10.95 3.38 9.88
CA GLY A 147 10.67 4.79 10.21
C GLY A 147 9.98 4.94 11.57
N ALA A 148 9.01 4.08 11.87
CA ALA A 148 8.31 4.09 13.16
C ALA A 148 9.27 3.78 14.32
N GLY A 149 10.14 2.78 14.17
CA GLY A 149 11.17 2.45 15.15
C GLY A 149 12.12 3.62 15.43
N MET A 150 12.64 4.26 14.39
CA MET A 150 13.56 5.40 14.51
C MET A 150 12.90 6.61 15.17
N ILE A 151 11.67 6.95 14.80
CA ILE A 151 10.92 8.06 15.40
C ILE A 151 10.60 7.79 16.87
N THR A 152 10.18 6.58 17.20
CA THR A 152 9.89 6.18 18.59
C THR A 152 11.14 6.27 19.46
N HIS A 153 12.28 5.80 18.95
CA HIS A 153 13.56 5.94 19.66
C HIS A 153 13.95 7.39 19.90
N ARG A 154 13.74 8.27 18.92
CA ARG A 154 14.08 9.70 19.02
C ARG A 154 13.12 10.47 19.94
N LEU A 155 11.82 10.24 19.83
CA LEU A 155 10.80 11.01 20.54
C LEU A 155 10.54 10.47 21.94
N ARG A 156 10.71 9.15 22.15
CA ARG A 156 10.40 8.46 23.43
C ARG A 156 9.01 8.83 23.96
N PRO A 157 7.95 8.59 23.21
CA PRO A 157 6.61 9.01 23.60
C PRO A 157 6.13 8.24 24.84
N ASP A 158 5.33 8.88 25.69
CA ASP A 158 4.66 8.23 26.84
C ASP A 158 3.59 7.23 26.38
N ALA A 159 2.96 7.49 25.25
CA ALA A 159 1.98 6.61 24.61
C ALA A 159 2.02 6.79 23.09
N ALA A 160 1.71 5.73 22.34
CA ALA A 160 1.56 5.75 20.90
C ALA A 160 0.27 5.05 20.48
N ILE A 161 -0.39 5.59 19.45
CA ILE A 161 -1.55 4.98 18.79
C ILE A 161 -1.13 4.78 17.34
N CYS A 162 -1.05 3.52 16.91
CA CYS A 162 -0.82 3.17 15.53
C CYS A 162 -2.16 3.07 14.80
N ILE A 163 -2.24 3.69 13.63
CA ILE A 163 -3.42 3.65 12.77
C ILE A 163 -3.01 2.96 11.47
N ASP A 164 -3.70 1.88 11.16
CA ASP A 164 -3.46 1.11 9.94
C ASP A 164 -4.75 0.57 9.36
N VAL A 165 -4.71 0.10 8.12
CA VAL A 165 -5.82 -0.61 7.49
C VAL A 165 -5.84 -2.08 7.92
N THR A 166 -7.00 -2.73 7.80
CA THR A 166 -7.12 -4.16 8.05
C THR A 166 -8.05 -4.81 7.03
N HIS A 167 -8.02 -6.14 6.98
CA HIS A 167 -8.88 -6.90 6.09
C HIS A 167 -10.32 -6.96 6.61
N ALA A 168 -11.29 -6.58 5.76
CA ALA A 168 -12.69 -6.85 6.03
C ALA A 168 -12.98 -8.34 5.86
N THR A 169 -13.71 -8.93 6.80
CA THR A 169 -14.02 -10.37 6.84
C THR A 169 -15.40 -10.72 6.30
N ASP A 170 -16.09 -9.75 5.73
CA ASP A 170 -17.32 -9.94 4.94
C ASP A 170 -17.03 -10.26 3.45
N SER A 171 -15.75 -10.40 3.09
CA SER A 171 -15.33 -10.91 1.79
C SER A 171 -15.51 -12.42 1.69
N PRO A 172 -15.82 -12.97 0.48
CA PRO A 172 -15.94 -14.41 0.29
C PRO A 172 -14.69 -15.19 0.67
N GLY A 173 -14.85 -16.34 1.31
CA GLY A 173 -13.76 -17.26 1.63
C GLY A 173 -13.00 -16.95 2.93
N LEU A 174 -13.42 -15.97 3.71
CA LEU A 174 -12.79 -15.66 5.00
C LEU A 174 -13.55 -16.28 6.18
N ASP A 175 -12.79 -16.90 7.08
CA ASP A 175 -13.32 -17.51 8.30
C ASP A 175 -13.33 -16.48 9.44
N LYS A 176 -14.53 -16.06 9.84
CA LYS A 176 -14.73 -15.10 10.93
C LYS A 176 -14.33 -15.65 12.30
N GLY A 177 -14.36 -16.96 12.49
CA GLY A 177 -13.88 -17.57 13.72
C GLY A 177 -12.36 -17.40 13.91
N LYS A 178 -11.64 -17.34 12.79
CA LYS A 178 -10.17 -17.16 12.77
C LYS A 178 -9.75 -15.67 12.77
N PHE A 179 -10.46 -14.83 12.04
CA PHE A 179 -10.02 -13.46 11.75
C PHE A 179 -10.88 -12.37 12.40
N GLY A 180 -11.97 -12.75 13.11
CA GLY A 180 -12.93 -11.80 13.66
C GLY A 180 -14.02 -11.37 12.68
N ASP A 181 -15.04 -10.66 13.15
CA ASP A 181 -16.11 -10.12 12.31
C ASP A 181 -15.87 -8.63 12.05
N ILE A 182 -15.06 -8.34 11.06
CA ILE A 182 -14.71 -6.98 10.62
C ILE A 182 -15.44 -6.72 9.31
N ARG A 183 -16.32 -5.71 9.29
CA ARG A 183 -17.16 -5.38 8.13
C ARG A 183 -16.74 -4.08 7.49
N LEU A 184 -16.78 -4.04 6.16
CA LEU A 184 -16.56 -2.80 5.42
C LEU A 184 -17.65 -1.78 5.80
N GLY A 185 -17.22 -0.59 6.23
CA GLY A 185 -18.14 0.43 6.73
C GLY A 185 -18.62 0.24 8.19
N GLY A 186 -18.09 -0.78 8.89
CA GLY A 186 -18.41 -1.04 10.30
C GLY A 186 -17.72 -0.12 11.31
N GLY A 187 -16.95 0.85 10.85
CA GLY A 187 -16.16 1.73 11.70
C GLY A 187 -14.73 1.20 11.94
N PRO A 188 -13.95 1.87 12.80
CA PRO A 188 -12.60 1.46 13.10
C PRO A 188 -12.58 0.16 13.91
N ALA A 189 -11.66 -0.75 13.54
CA ALA A 189 -11.38 -1.94 14.33
C ALA A 189 -10.37 -1.59 15.44
N VAL A 190 -10.66 -1.97 16.68
CA VAL A 190 -9.72 -1.88 17.80
C VAL A 190 -9.12 -3.26 18.02
N ILE A 191 -7.80 -3.37 17.92
CA ILE A 191 -7.10 -4.65 17.99
C ILE A 191 -6.63 -4.93 19.42
N HIS A 192 -7.00 -6.09 19.94
CA HIS A 192 -6.44 -6.67 21.16
C HIS A 192 -5.26 -7.58 20.80
N GLY A 193 -4.19 -7.50 21.56
CA GLY A 193 -3.01 -8.34 21.36
C GLY A 193 -1.93 -8.08 22.40
N THR A 194 -0.94 -8.95 22.43
CA THR A 194 0.15 -8.90 23.42
C THR A 194 1.02 -7.65 23.29
N ALA A 195 1.05 -7.01 22.13
CA ALA A 195 1.79 -5.78 21.87
C ALA A 195 0.98 -4.50 22.25
N ASN A 196 -0.32 -4.64 22.52
CA ASN A 196 -1.21 -3.51 22.78
C ASN A 196 -1.44 -3.33 24.29
N HIS A 197 -1.28 -2.10 24.78
CA HIS A 197 -1.47 -1.80 26.20
C HIS A 197 -2.95 -1.86 26.56
N PRO A 198 -3.40 -2.77 27.47
CA PRO A 198 -4.82 -3.04 27.70
C PRO A 198 -5.61 -1.81 28.19
N ASN A 199 -5.03 -0.98 29.03
CA ASN A 199 -5.71 0.23 29.50
C ASN A 199 -5.91 1.27 28.38
N LEU A 200 -4.98 1.36 27.42
CA LEU A 200 -5.14 2.26 26.28
C LEU A 200 -6.22 1.75 25.32
N VAL A 201 -6.23 0.45 25.07
CA VAL A 201 -7.27 -0.23 24.27
C VAL A 201 -8.65 0.02 24.87
N ALA A 202 -8.84 -0.24 26.17
CA ALA A 202 -10.12 -0.01 26.85
C ALA A 202 -10.58 1.46 26.76
N ARG A 203 -9.65 2.41 26.81
CA ARG A 203 -9.99 3.85 26.63
C ARG A 203 -10.42 4.16 25.20
N LEU A 204 -9.78 3.55 24.20
CA LEU A 204 -10.17 3.71 22.79
C LEU A 204 -11.58 3.15 22.55
N GLU A 205 -11.91 2.00 23.13
CA GLU A 205 -13.25 1.40 23.04
C GLU A 205 -14.32 2.31 23.65
N ILE A 206 -14.08 2.86 24.86
CA ILE A 206 -15.00 3.81 25.49
C ILE A 206 -15.22 5.05 24.60
N VAL A 207 -14.18 5.54 23.96
CA VAL A 207 -14.29 6.69 23.03
C VAL A 207 -15.05 6.31 21.77
N ALA A 208 -14.79 5.13 21.22
CA ALA A 208 -15.50 4.63 20.05
C ALA A 208 -17.01 4.50 20.31
N ASP A 209 -17.38 3.91 21.46
CA ASP A 209 -18.79 3.73 21.83
C ASP A 209 -19.56 5.05 22.03
N LYS A 210 -18.88 6.09 22.51
CA LYS A 210 -19.47 7.44 22.67
C LYS A 210 -19.66 8.20 21.36
N ASN A 211 -19.04 7.75 20.27
CA ASN A 211 -19.04 8.43 18.97
C ASN A 211 -19.72 7.62 17.85
N LYS A 212 -20.50 6.61 18.22
CA LYS A 212 -21.39 5.86 17.32
C LYS A 212 -22.56 6.67 16.83
#